data_6b692862e6ba87846ddda213dc9a7bd8
#
_entry.id   6b692862e6ba87846ddda213dc9a7bd8
#
_cell.length_a   1.000
_cell.length_b   1.000
_cell.length_c   1.000
_cell.angle_alpha   90.00
_cell.angle_beta   90.00
_cell.angle_gamma   90.00
#
_symmetry.space_group_name_H-M   'P 1'
#
loop_
_entity.id
_entity.type
_entity.pdbx_description
1 polymer ?
#
loop_
_entity_poly.entity_id
_entity_poly.type
_entity_poly.pdbx_seq_one_letter_code
_entity_poly.pdbx_strand_id
1 'polypeptide(L)'
;SGASLQLSNAINVADAITISGTGISNNGAIRSTSGNNTLSGLITVAANMEIQTDADTLTLNVSSGNSITASNKNIILAGNGNTVVADPIAIGSGTLTKGGNGTVTLSGTNTYTGATTISNGVLIATNANSLGTTDGATTIADGAVLQISGGINIGDAINLTGTGEDLAGGIRSTSGNNTLSGLITLGGTSEIASDANTLTLDVSTGAALTGTNRTIKFDGSGNITVNDPITTGSGVVNKGGSGTLTLSAANTYTGATNITMGYVAISNATGLGTTDGATTVASGATLKISGGITVAEAITLNGVGRSSSGAIAFTANDNTYSGAITLGSTSTIVSTGGAQTISATVNGGQALTITANGNLIVSGAVGGSTDLSSYTVTTTGSASQTFSANVETTGNQTYTAAGGIVTSGARTFDSSSGTVNFASALSGNNNVTVTGNADIDGAITDIAVLSITGTANIGADITSSDTQTYG
;
A
#
# COMPACT_ATOMS: atom_id res chain seq x y z
N SER A 1 -11.01 17.66 -45.89
CA SER A 1 -11.57 17.65 -44.53
C SER A 1 -13.09 17.71 -44.61
N GLY A 2 -13.82 17.10 -43.67
CA GLY A 2 -15.28 17.05 -43.66
C GLY A 2 -15.90 15.84 -44.36
N ALA A 3 -15.11 14.88 -44.85
CA ALA A 3 -15.59 13.59 -45.31
C ALA A 3 -15.23 12.50 -44.28
N SER A 4 -15.99 11.39 -44.25
CA SER A 4 -15.73 10.26 -43.38
C SER A 4 -15.75 8.97 -44.20
N LEU A 5 -14.76 8.09 -43.96
CA LEU A 5 -14.84 6.68 -44.34
C LEU A 5 -15.64 5.96 -43.28
N GLN A 6 -16.81 5.44 -43.63
CA GLN A 6 -17.63 4.66 -42.70
C GLN A 6 -17.47 3.14 -42.93
N LEU A 7 -17.32 2.42 -41.87
CA LEU A 7 -17.15 0.97 -41.85
C LEU A 7 -18.34 0.34 -41.08
N SER A 8 -18.89 -0.74 -41.59
CA SER A 8 -19.96 -1.47 -40.93
C SER A 8 -19.98 -2.93 -41.39
N ASN A 9 -20.68 -3.79 -40.64
CA ASN A 9 -20.94 -5.18 -41.02
C ASN A 9 -19.72 -6.09 -41.10
N ALA A 10 -18.73 -5.89 -40.21
CA ALA A 10 -17.56 -6.76 -40.07
C ALA A 10 -16.74 -6.88 -41.38
N ILE A 11 -16.43 -5.79 -42.00
CA ILE A 11 -15.58 -5.75 -43.21
C ILE A 11 -14.10 -5.66 -42.90
N ASN A 12 -13.28 -6.13 -43.83
CA ASN A 12 -11.84 -5.88 -43.85
C ASN A 12 -11.48 -4.99 -45.07
N VAL A 13 -10.82 -3.86 -44.79
CA VAL A 13 -10.27 -3.00 -45.84
C VAL A 13 -8.74 -3.14 -45.80
N ALA A 14 -8.20 -3.73 -46.90
CA ALA A 14 -6.78 -3.99 -47.00
C ALA A 14 -6.00 -2.90 -47.77
N ASP A 15 -6.71 -1.95 -48.34
CA ASP A 15 -6.08 -0.85 -49.11
C ASP A 15 -5.41 0.15 -48.16
N ALA A 16 -4.27 0.68 -48.59
CA ALA A 16 -3.65 1.80 -47.92
C ALA A 16 -4.50 3.07 -48.04
N ILE A 17 -4.69 3.77 -46.94
CA ILE A 17 -5.59 4.93 -46.82
C ILE A 17 -4.76 6.18 -46.51
N THR A 18 -4.94 7.24 -47.28
CA THR A 18 -4.47 8.59 -46.90
C THR A 18 -5.67 9.41 -46.42
N ILE A 19 -5.58 9.92 -45.18
CA ILE A 19 -6.71 10.56 -44.53
C ILE A 19 -6.32 11.83 -43.81
N SER A 20 -7.27 12.73 -43.60
CA SER A 20 -7.11 13.99 -42.88
C SER A 20 -8.42 14.51 -42.28
N GLY A 21 -8.32 15.16 -41.12
CA GLY A 21 -9.47 15.87 -40.49
C GLY A 21 -10.23 14.99 -39.50
N THR A 22 -11.28 15.56 -38.96
CA THR A 22 -12.13 14.95 -37.91
C THR A 22 -13.42 14.37 -38.45
N GLY A 23 -13.56 14.35 -39.79
CA GLY A 23 -14.76 13.82 -40.46
C GLY A 23 -15.96 14.75 -40.44
N ILE A 24 -17.13 14.18 -40.80
CA ILE A 24 -18.41 14.92 -40.84
C ILE A 24 -18.82 15.20 -39.37
N SER A 25 -19.07 16.45 -39.06
CA SER A 25 -19.52 16.92 -37.75
C SER A 25 -18.57 16.49 -36.58
N ASN A 26 -17.28 16.35 -36.86
CA ASN A 26 -16.26 15.86 -35.90
C ASN A 26 -16.57 14.47 -35.33
N ASN A 27 -17.13 13.56 -36.14
CA ASN A 27 -17.46 12.20 -35.74
C ASN A 27 -16.53 11.17 -36.37
N GLY A 28 -15.27 11.52 -36.57
CA GLY A 28 -14.21 10.67 -37.13
C GLY A 28 -14.06 10.76 -38.65
N ALA A 29 -12.83 10.97 -39.11
CA ALA A 29 -12.49 10.81 -40.51
C ALA A 29 -12.53 9.34 -40.96
N ILE A 30 -12.23 8.43 -40.02
CA ILE A 30 -12.58 6.99 -40.09
C ILE A 30 -13.61 6.75 -39.01
N ARG A 31 -14.73 6.14 -39.36
CA ARG A 31 -15.82 5.85 -38.42
C ARG A 31 -16.28 4.40 -38.56
N SER A 32 -16.08 3.60 -37.54
CA SER A 32 -16.64 2.23 -37.42
C SER A 32 -17.96 2.31 -36.68
N THR A 33 -19.07 2.05 -37.39
CA THR A 33 -20.42 2.26 -36.86
C THR A 33 -21.03 1.01 -36.28
N SER A 34 -20.68 -0.19 -36.79
CA SER A 34 -21.16 -1.47 -36.27
C SER A 34 -20.36 -2.63 -36.86
N GLY A 35 -20.35 -3.76 -36.16
CA GLY A 35 -19.61 -4.98 -36.52
C GLY A 35 -18.11 -4.88 -36.26
N ASN A 36 -17.46 -6.01 -36.10
CA ASN A 36 -16.00 -6.06 -35.89
C ASN A 36 -15.25 -5.80 -37.20
N ASN A 37 -14.92 -4.54 -37.47
CA ASN A 37 -14.26 -4.14 -38.70
C ASN A 37 -12.74 -4.17 -38.57
N THR A 38 -12.05 -4.39 -39.68
CA THR A 38 -10.58 -4.41 -39.70
C THR A 38 -10.07 -3.47 -40.81
N LEU A 39 -9.03 -2.70 -40.47
CA LEU A 39 -8.18 -2.00 -41.43
C LEU A 39 -6.83 -2.69 -41.43
N SER A 40 -6.53 -3.44 -42.49
CA SER A 40 -5.27 -4.16 -42.66
C SER A 40 -4.30 -3.46 -43.65
N GLY A 41 -4.67 -2.27 -44.16
CA GLY A 41 -3.83 -1.39 -44.91
C GLY A 41 -3.22 -0.27 -44.06
N LEU A 42 -2.06 0.25 -44.48
CA LEU A 42 -1.42 1.40 -43.83
C LEU A 42 -2.32 2.65 -43.83
N ILE A 43 -2.46 3.32 -42.72
CA ILE A 43 -3.13 4.64 -42.61
C ILE A 43 -2.05 5.72 -42.61
N THR A 44 -2.03 6.55 -43.65
CA THR A 44 -1.19 7.75 -43.75
C THR A 44 -1.98 8.98 -43.38
N VAL A 45 -1.54 9.70 -42.36
CA VAL A 45 -2.22 10.86 -41.81
C VAL A 45 -1.63 12.13 -42.41
N ALA A 46 -2.40 12.81 -43.29
CA ALA A 46 -1.96 14.03 -43.97
C ALA A 46 -2.16 15.29 -43.12
N ALA A 47 -3.15 15.33 -42.23
CA ALA A 47 -3.39 16.36 -41.22
C ALA A 47 -3.99 15.73 -39.96
N ASN A 48 -4.04 16.47 -38.83
CA ASN A 48 -4.66 15.96 -37.60
C ASN A 48 -5.97 15.23 -37.90
N MET A 49 -6.17 14.06 -37.30
CA MET A 49 -7.33 13.22 -37.58
C MET A 49 -7.95 12.59 -36.34
N GLU A 50 -9.18 12.10 -36.54
CA GLU A 50 -9.91 11.31 -35.57
C GLU A 50 -10.40 10.00 -36.18
N ILE A 51 -10.23 8.91 -35.44
CA ILE A 51 -10.86 7.61 -35.65
C ILE A 51 -11.94 7.45 -34.57
N GLN A 52 -13.17 7.20 -34.99
CA GLN A 52 -14.31 7.00 -34.14
C GLN A 52 -14.83 5.58 -34.26
N THR A 53 -14.91 4.86 -33.12
CA THR A 53 -15.55 3.54 -33.07
C THR A 53 -16.83 3.68 -32.24
N ASP A 54 -18.00 3.61 -32.89
CA ASP A 54 -19.30 3.83 -32.21
C ASP A 54 -19.74 2.62 -31.42
N ALA A 55 -19.53 1.41 -32.00
CA ALA A 55 -19.89 0.13 -31.39
C ALA A 55 -18.94 -0.97 -31.86
N ASP A 56 -18.97 -2.09 -31.15
CA ASP A 56 -18.16 -3.29 -31.45
C ASP A 56 -16.65 -2.98 -31.47
N THR A 57 -15.86 -3.63 -32.32
CA THR A 57 -14.40 -3.47 -32.33
C THR A 57 -13.90 -3.04 -33.72
N LEU A 58 -13.12 -1.99 -33.76
CA LEU A 58 -12.27 -1.66 -34.93
C LEU A 58 -10.84 -2.17 -34.65
N THR A 59 -10.32 -2.99 -35.53
CA THR A 59 -8.95 -3.49 -35.45
C THR A 59 -8.10 -2.84 -36.54
N LEU A 60 -6.96 -2.26 -36.15
CA LEU A 60 -5.90 -1.78 -37.04
C LEU A 60 -4.77 -2.78 -36.95
N ASN A 61 -4.57 -3.60 -38.01
CA ASN A 61 -3.61 -4.69 -38.02
C ASN A 61 -3.06 -4.90 -39.42
N VAL A 62 -1.87 -4.37 -39.69
CA VAL A 62 -1.19 -4.53 -40.98
C VAL A 62 -0.34 -5.79 -41.01
N SER A 63 -0.05 -6.32 -42.19
CA SER A 63 0.77 -7.55 -42.30
C SER A 63 2.24 -7.29 -41.92
N SER A 64 2.70 -6.06 -41.97
CA SER A 64 4.05 -5.63 -41.57
C SER A 64 4.15 -4.11 -41.51
N GLY A 65 4.99 -3.59 -40.59
CA GLY A 65 5.27 -2.17 -40.49
C GLY A 65 4.32 -1.45 -39.52
N ASN A 66 3.99 -0.22 -39.82
CA ASN A 66 3.17 0.63 -38.94
C ASN A 66 1.70 0.58 -39.38
N SER A 67 0.79 0.50 -38.40
CA SER A 67 -0.66 0.70 -38.68
C SER A 67 -0.96 2.14 -39.07
N ILE A 68 -0.29 3.10 -38.44
CA ILE A 68 -0.52 4.53 -38.66
C ILE A 68 0.83 5.25 -38.81
N THR A 69 0.94 6.08 -39.85
CA THR A 69 2.09 6.96 -40.07
C THR A 69 1.68 8.41 -40.29
N ALA A 70 2.49 9.33 -39.77
CA ALA A 70 2.32 10.75 -40.01
C ALA A 70 3.64 11.52 -39.84
N SER A 71 3.71 12.73 -40.40
CA SER A 71 4.75 13.69 -40.10
C SER A 71 4.21 14.74 -39.11
N ASN A 72 4.41 14.50 -37.82
CA ASN A 72 4.07 15.42 -36.73
C ASN A 72 2.57 15.83 -36.72
N LYS A 73 1.65 14.83 -36.82
CA LYS A 73 0.20 15.05 -36.77
C LYS A 73 -0.39 14.38 -35.56
N ASN A 74 -1.41 15.03 -34.99
CA ASN A 74 -2.12 14.54 -33.84
C ASN A 74 -3.22 13.56 -34.25
N ILE A 75 -3.41 12.53 -33.44
CA ILE A 75 -4.42 11.49 -33.63
C ILE A 75 -5.33 11.43 -32.40
N ILE A 76 -6.63 11.32 -32.67
CA ILE A 76 -7.64 11.03 -31.65
C ILE A 76 -8.22 9.65 -31.95
N LEU A 77 -8.23 8.77 -30.99
CA LEU A 77 -8.93 7.49 -30.99
C LEU A 77 -10.11 7.61 -30.02
N ALA A 78 -11.33 7.66 -30.53
CA ALA A 78 -12.52 7.96 -29.74
C ALA A 78 -13.67 6.99 -30.02
N GLY A 79 -14.77 7.18 -29.31
CA GLY A 79 -16.03 6.41 -29.46
C GLY A 79 -16.38 5.61 -28.22
N ASN A 80 -17.55 4.96 -28.30
CA ASN A 80 -18.03 4.06 -27.25
C ASN A 80 -17.72 2.59 -27.52
N GLY A 81 -17.37 2.25 -28.76
CA GLY A 81 -16.85 0.94 -29.14
C GLY A 81 -15.34 0.81 -28.85
N ASN A 82 -14.78 -0.35 -29.14
CA ASN A 82 -13.40 -0.66 -28.87
C ASN A 82 -12.50 -0.47 -30.09
N THR A 83 -11.30 0.04 -29.89
CA THR A 83 -10.27 0.10 -30.95
C THR A 83 -9.04 -0.69 -30.54
N VAL A 84 -8.60 -1.61 -31.38
CA VAL A 84 -7.34 -2.35 -31.20
C VAL A 84 -6.34 -1.88 -32.23
N VAL A 85 -5.21 -1.38 -31.79
CA VAL A 85 -4.05 -1.03 -32.64
C VAL A 85 -2.95 -2.05 -32.36
N ALA A 86 -2.86 -3.04 -33.24
CA ALA A 86 -1.95 -4.17 -33.02
C ALA A 86 -0.50 -3.82 -33.37
N ASP A 87 -0.31 -2.93 -34.33
CA ASP A 87 1.00 -2.57 -34.88
C ASP A 87 1.40 -1.13 -34.51
N PRO A 88 2.67 -0.74 -34.73
CA PRO A 88 3.18 0.55 -34.30
C PRO A 88 2.45 1.77 -34.89
N ILE A 89 2.33 2.80 -34.06
CA ILE A 89 1.96 4.18 -34.44
C ILE A 89 3.25 4.99 -34.55
N ALA A 90 3.52 5.56 -35.75
CA ALA A 90 4.71 6.36 -36.04
C ALA A 90 4.28 7.74 -36.56
N ILE A 91 4.04 8.69 -35.66
CA ILE A 91 3.50 10.03 -35.98
C ILE A 91 4.47 11.16 -35.64
N GLY A 92 5.76 10.84 -35.46
CA GLY A 92 6.79 11.82 -35.11
C GLY A 92 6.49 12.51 -33.78
N SER A 93 6.53 13.84 -33.73
CA SER A 93 6.18 14.63 -32.54
C SER A 93 4.67 14.83 -32.35
N GLY A 94 3.83 14.18 -33.13
CA GLY A 94 2.37 14.23 -32.99
C GLY A 94 1.91 13.59 -31.67
N THR A 95 0.76 14.03 -31.17
CA THR A 95 0.16 13.53 -29.91
C THR A 95 -0.89 12.47 -30.19
N LEU A 96 -1.07 11.55 -29.22
CA LEU A 96 -2.15 10.58 -29.20
C LEU A 96 -3.15 10.95 -28.12
N THR A 97 -4.42 11.08 -28.47
CA THR A 97 -5.50 11.27 -27.51
C THR A 97 -6.47 10.09 -27.55
N LYS A 98 -6.67 9.43 -26.42
CA LYS A 98 -7.77 8.49 -26.19
C LYS A 98 -8.97 9.27 -25.68
N GLY A 99 -10.04 9.38 -26.47
CA GLY A 99 -11.32 9.98 -26.14
C GLY A 99 -12.45 8.96 -26.08
N GLY A 100 -13.66 9.42 -25.68
CA GLY A 100 -14.86 8.56 -25.60
C GLY A 100 -14.79 7.48 -24.52
N ASN A 101 -15.89 6.78 -24.27
CA ASN A 101 -16.02 5.81 -23.17
C ASN A 101 -15.52 4.40 -23.50
N GLY A 102 -15.29 4.08 -24.79
CA GLY A 102 -14.82 2.77 -25.19
C GLY A 102 -13.37 2.49 -24.80
N THR A 103 -12.89 1.30 -25.12
CA THR A 103 -11.53 0.84 -24.84
C THR A 103 -10.64 1.01 -26.07
N VAL A 104 -9.40 1.50 -25.85
CA VAL A 104 -8.34 1.46 -26.85
C VAL A 104 -7.23 0.53 -26.35
N THR A 105 -6.88 -0.49 -27.13
CA THR A 105 -5.74 -1.38 -26.84
C THR A 105 -4.59 -1.04 -27.76
N LEU A 106 -3.42 -0.77 -27.19
CA LEU A 106 -2.18 -0.50 -27.90
C LEU A 106 -1.17 -1.61 -27.63
N SER A 107 -0.87 -2.40 -28.67
CA SER A 107 0.06 -3.55 -28.56
C SER A 107 1.36 -3.31 -29.31
N GLY A 108 1.41 -2.36 -30.24
CA GLY A 108 2.58 -2.02 -31.04
C GLY A 108 3.66 -1.30 -30.24
N THR A 109 4.90 -1.41 -30.71
CA THR A 109 6.02 -0.58 -30.22
C THR A 109 5.94 0.80 -30.88
N ASN A 110 5.19 1.71 -30.26
CA ASN A 110 4.95 3.04 -30.79
C ASN A 110 6.21 3.91 -30.71
N THR A 111 6.42 4.76 -31.72
CA THR A 111 7.65 5.55 -31.87
C THR A 111 7.41 7.06 -31.86
N TYR A 112 6.19 7.49 -31.58
CA TYR A 112 5.90 8.93 -31.47
C TYR A 112 6.50 9.52 -30.19
N THR A 113 6.96 10.77 -30.29
CA THR A 113 7.58 11.52 -29.19
C THR A 113 6.65 12.55 -28.55
N GLY A 114 5.45 12.71 -29.09
CA GLY A 114 4.43 13.60 -28.52
C GLY A 114 3.71 12.96 -27.32
N ALA A 115 2.99 13.78 -26.56
CA ALA A 115 2.28 13.33 -25.38
C ALA A 115 1.12 12.37 -25.70
N THR A 116 0.86 11.44 -24.78
CA THR A 116 -0.36 10.61 -24.74
C THR A 116 -1.35 11.18 -23.74
N THR A 117 -2.61 11.41 -24.14
CA THR A 117 -3.68 11.89 -23.25
C THR A 117 -4.82 10.87 -23.21
N ILE A 118 -5.16 10.40 -22.02
CA ILE A 118 -6.33 9.56 -21.78
C ILE A 118 -7.40 10.45 -21.15
N SER A 119 -8.33 10.94 -22.00
CA SER A 119 -9.34 11.92 -21.58
C SER A 119 -10.56 11.24 -20.96
N ASN A 120 -10.90 10.01 -21.39
CA ASN A 120 -12.05 9.25 -20.91
C ASN A 120 -11.93 7.77 -21.30
N GLY A 121 -12.70 6.88 -20.66
CA GLY A 121 -12.69 5.44 -20.89
C GLY A 121 -11.35 4.77 -20.58
N VAL A 122 -11.04 3.67 -21.24
CA VAL A 122 -9.88 2.83 -20.92
C VAL A 122 -8.85 2.80 -22.04
N LEU A 123 -7.59 3.03 -21.73
CA LEU A 123 -6.47 2.71 -22.60
C LEU A 123 -5.72 1.50 -22.02
N ILE A 124 -5.61 0.43 -22.79
CA ILE A 124 -4.87 -0.78 -22.42
C ILE A 124 -3.50 -0.76 -23.09
N ALA A 125 -2.44 -0.77 -22.28
CA ALA A 125 -1.05 -0.90 -22.72
C ALA A 125 -0.55 -2.33 -22.48
N THR A 126 -0.09 -3.00 -23.55
CA THR A 126 0.43 -4.37 -23.49
C THR A 126 1.87 -4.48 -23.98
N ASN A 127 2.51 -3.36 -24.29
CA ASN A 127 3.90 -3.24 -24.72
C ASN A 127 4.56 -2.08 -23.97
N ALA A 128 5.85 -2.17 -23.69
CA ALA A 128 6.61 -1.15 -22.97
C ALA A 128 6.52 0.25 -23.63
N ASN A 129 6.44 0.30 -24.95
CA ASN A 129 6.34 1.54 -25.71
C ASN A 129 4.91 1.78 -26.24
N SER A 130 3.90 1.20 -25.63
CA SER A 130 2.48 1.44 -26.03
C SER A 130 2.11 2.92 -26.01
N LEU A 131 2.70 3.71 -25.12
CA LEU A 131 2.39 5.12 -24.92
C LEU A 131 3.29 6.08 -25.73
N GLY A 132 4.13 5.54 -26.62
CA GLY A 132 5.14 6.26 -27.38
C GLY A 132 6.53 6.12 -26.78
N THR A 133 7.41 7.11 -27.03
CA THR A 133 8.71 7.20 -26.37
C THR A 133 8.59 8.00 -25.07
N THR A 134 9.57 7.89 -24.20
CA THR A 134 9.61 8.61 -22.92
C THR A 134 9.78 10.13 -23.04
N ASP A 135 9.92 10.66 -24.27
CA ASP A 135 9.98 12.12 -24.51
C ASP A 135 8.63 12.80 -24.29
N GLY A 136 7.51 12.08 -24.50
CA GLY A 136 6.16 12.55 -24.26
C GLY A 136 5.61 12.06 -22.92
N ALA A 137 5.07 12.95 -22.10
CA ALA A 137 4.39 12.53 -20.87
C ALA A 137 2.99 11.98 -21.16
N THR A 138 2.54 11.03 -20.34
CA THR A 138 1.17 10.51 -20.38
C THR A 138 0.30 11.25 -19.34
N THR A 139 -0.86 11.77 -19.76
CA THR A 139 -1.83 12.40 -18.88
C THR A 139 -3.10 11.57 -18.80
N ILE A 140 -3.52 11.25 -17.56
CA ILE A 140 -4.74 10.49 -17.27
C ILE A 140 -5.71 11.45 -16.56
N ALA A 141 -6.83 11.75 -17.22
CA ALA A 141 -7.86 12.61 -16.69
C ALA A 141 -8.71 11.89 -15.63
N ASP A 142 -9.47 12.67 -14.86
CA ASP A 142 -10.43 12.11 -13.91
C ASP A 142 -11.48 11.24 -14.61
N GLY A 143 -11.75 10.06 -14.07
CA GLY A 143 -12.62 9.05 -14.67
C GLY A 143 -11.96 8.19 -15.78
N ALA A 144 -10.81 8.57 -16.31
CA ALA A 144 -10.07 7.78 -17.30
C ALA A 144 -9.18 6.71 -16.63
N VAL A 145 -8.85 5.65 -17.38
CA VAL A 145 -8.04 4.53 -16.88
C VAL A 145 -6.90 4.21 -17.84
N LEU A 146 -5.69 4.15 -17.31
CA LEU A 146 -4.57 3.45 -17.95
C LEU A 146 -4.50 2.02 -17.37
N GLN A 147 -4.86 1.03 -18.18
CA GLN A 147 -4.71 -0.37 -17.81
C GLN A 147 -3.40 -0.92 -18.37
N ILE A 148 -2.65 -1.66 -17.54
CA ILE A 148 -1.35 -2.22 -17.89
C ILE A 148 -1.41 -3.74 -17.70
N SER A 149 -0.86 -4.50 -18.66
CA SER A 149 -0.80 -5.95 -18.55
C SER A 149 0.36 -6.54 -19.34
N GLY A 150 0.77 -7.77 -18.97
CA GLY A 150 1.75 -8.52 -19.75
C GLY A 150 3.18 -8.48 -19.21
N GLY A 151 3.43 -7.93 -18.03
CA GLY A 151 4.76 -7.86 -17.43
C GLY A 151 5.66 -6.83 -18.11
N ILE A 152 5.11 -5.68 -18.41
CA ILE A 152 5.78 -4.59 -19.13
C ILE A 152 6.35 -3.53 -18.18
N ASN A 153 7.35 -2.78 -18.68
CA ASN A 153 7.86 -1.59 -18.02
C ASN A 153 7.48 -0.34 -18.82
N ILE A 154 6.68 0.54 -18.23
CA ILE A 154 6.32 1.86 -18.77
C ILE A 154 7.29 2.89 -18.19
N GLY A 155 8.08 3.51 -19.07
CA GLY A 155 9.07 4.53 -18.68
C GLY A 155 8.54 5.98 -18.70
N ASP A 156 7.33 6.20 -19.18
CA ASP A 156 6.74 7.54 -19.32
C ASP A 156 6.53 8.22 -17.97
N ALA A 157 6.80 9.53 -17.92
CA ALA A 157 6.27 10.35 -16.85
C ALA A 157 4.74 10.42 -16.94
N ILE A 158 4.04 10.22 -15.82
CA ILE A 158 2.57 10.15 -15.80
C ILE A 158 2.00 11.26 -14.93
N ASN A 159 1.09 12.05 -15.50
CA ASN A 159 0.23 12.96 -14.75
C ASN A 159 -1.10 12.25 -14.47
N LEU A 160 -1.34 11.90 -13.21
CA LEU A 160 -2.50 11.12 -12.80
C LEU A 160 -3.51 12.00 -12.07
N THR A 161 -4.76 12.00 -12.53
CA THR A 161 -5.87 12.63 -11.83
C THR A 161 -7.04 11.65 -11.75
N GLY A 162 -7.62 11.50 -10.54
CA GLY A 162 -8.82 10.71 -10.34
C GLY A 162 -8.57 9.24 -10.00
N THR A 163 -9.68 8.57 -9.74
CA THR A 163 -9.72 7.18 -9.25
C THR A 163 -10.14 6.18 -10.35
N GLY A 164 -10.22 6.66 -11.59
CA GLY A 164 -10.67 5.86 -12.72
C GLY A 164 -12.18 5.66 -12.76
N GLU A 165 -12.64 4.98 -13.79
CA GLU A 165 -14.04 4.58 -13.92
C GLU A 165 -14.40 3.58 -12.81
N ASP A 166 -15.56 3.75 -12.19
CA ASP A 166 -16.08 2.89 -11.11
C ASP A 166 -15.11 2.73 -9.90
N LEU A 167 -14.22 3.69 -9.66
CA LEU A 167 -13.22 3.63 -8.58
C LEU A 167 -12.26 2.43 -8.73
N ALA A 168 -11.98 2.01 -9.96
CA ALA A 168 -11.14 0.84 -10.24
C ALA A 168 -9.65 1.15 -10.36
N GLY A 169 -9.27 2.40 -10.14
CA GLY A 169 -7.90 2.93 -10.27
C GLY A 169 -7.69 3.69 -11.59
N GLY A 170 -7.18 4.91 -11.50
CA GLY A 170 -6.76 5.68 -12.68
C GLY A 170 -5.57 5.01 -13.39
N ILE A 171 -4.72 4.30 -12.63
CA ILE A 171 -3.75 3.32 -13.14
C ILE A 171 -4.15 1.94 -12.59
N ARG A 172 -4.25 0.94 -13.47
CA ARG A 172 -4.67 -0.41 -13.11
C ARG A 172 -3.78 -1.48 -13.74
N SER A 173 -3.07 -2.24 -12.93
CA SER A 173 -2.28 -3.40 -13.35
C SER A 173 -3.14 -4.66 -13.23
N THR A 174 -3.44 -5.33 -14.37
CA THR A 174 -4.41 -6.45 -14.39
C THR A 174 -3.75 -7.82 -14.47
N SER A 175 -2.55 -7.91 -15.05
CA SER A 175 -1.82 -9.19 -15.13
C SER A 175 -0.34 -8.96 -15.41
N GLY A 176 0.49 -9.92 -15.00
CA GLY A 176 1.95 -9.85 -15.12
C GLY A 176 2.58 -8.94 -14.05
N ASN A 177 3.87 -9.08 -13.85
CA ASN A 177 4.63 -8.16 -12.99
C ASN A 177 5.00 -6.92 -13.81
N ASN A 178 4.22 -5.85 -13.66
CA ASN A 178 4.43 -4.62 -14.40
C ASN A 178 5.26 -3.63 -13.60
N THR A 179 5.96 -2.74 -14.30
CA THR A 179 6.75 -1.67 -13.68
C THR A 179 6.37 -0.33 -14.28
N LEU A 180 6.28 0.69 -13.44
CA LEU A 180 6.25 2.10 -13.83
C LEU A 180 7.57 2.71 -13.39
N SER A 181 8.45 3.02 -14.35
CA SER A 181 9.76 3.59 -14.08
C SER A 181 9.85 5.09 -14.38
N GLY A 182 8.75 5.70 -14.80
CA GLY A 182 8.60 7.14 -14.88
C GLY A 182 7.98 7.75 -13.64
N LEU A 183 8.28 9.02 -13.36
CA LEU A 183 7.69 9.78 -12.25
C LEU A 183 6.17 9.87 -12.40
N ILE A 184 5.43 9.59 -11.34
CA ILE A 184 3.98 9.83 -11.28
C ILE A 184 3.71 11.14 -10.52
N THR A 185 3.06 12.09 -11.18
CA THR A 185 2.62 13.36 -10.58
C THR A 185 1.11 13.35 -10.36
N LEU A 186 0.68 13.54 -9.12
CA LEU A 186 -0.74 13.59 -8.77
C LEU A 186 -1.32 14.97 -9.03
N GLY A 187 -2.27 15.08 -9.95
CA GLY A 187 -3.06 16.29 -10.22
C GLY A 187 -4.25 16.47 -9.25
N GLY A 188 -4.74 15.39 -8.67
CA GLY A 188 -5.87 15.33 -7.76
C GLY A 188 -5.79 14.15 -6.79
N THR A 189 -6.88 13.86 -6.07
CA THR A 189 -7.03 12.58 -5.39
C THR A 189 -7.03 11.47 -6.43
N SER A 190 -6.17 10.47 -6.23
CA SER A 190 -5.89 9.47 -7.27
C SER A 190 -5.84 8.07 -6.69
N GLU A 191 -6.01 7.08 -7.56
CA GLU A 191 -5.93 5.66 -7.19
C GLU A 191 -5.06 4.89 -8.17
N ILE A 192 -4.20 4.02 -7.61
CA ILE A 192 -3.39 3.04 -8.33
C ILE A 192 -3.79 1.65 -7.81
N ALA A 193 -4.20 0.77 -8.71
CA ALA A 193 -4.65 -0.58 -8.36
C ALA A 193 -3.80 -1.66 -9.02
N SER A 194 -3.65 -2.78 -8.32
CA SER A 194 -3.10 -4.03 -8.86
C SER A 194 -4.09 -5.17 -8.60
N ASP A 195 -4.63 -5.76 -9.66
CA ASP A 195 -5.61 -6.85 -9.54
C ASP A 195 -4.92 -8.20 -9.31
N ALA A 196 -3.74 -8.39 -9.92
CA ALA A 196 -2.97 -9.62 -9.84
C ALA A 196 -1.47 -9.33 -9.97
N ASN A 197 -0.65 -10.25 -9.46
CA ASN A 197 0.81 -10.16 -9.50
C ASN A 197 1.33 -8.90 -8.77
N THR A 198 2.43 -8.31 -9.22
CA THR A 198 3.02 -7.13 -8.60
C THR A 198 3.12 -5.97 -9.58
N LEU A 199 2.59 -4.82 -9.20
CA LEU A 199 2.91 -3.55 -9.82
C LEU A 199 4.05 -2.89 -9.04
N THR A 200 5.15 -2.58 -9.72
CA THR A 200 6.30 -1.91 -9.10
C THR A 200 6.39 -0.47 -9.60
N LEU A 201 6.55 0.47 -8.68
CA LEU A 201 6.92 1.86 -8.96
C LEU A 201 8.38 2.02 -8.57
N ASP A 202 9.24 2.24 -9.58
CA ASP A 202 10.69 2.19 -9.42
C ASP A 202 11.35 3.15 -10.43
N VAL A 203 11.63 4.36 -10.00
CA VAL A 203 12.26 5.39 -10.85
C VAL A 203 13.78 5.33 -10.71
N SER A 204 14.49 5.73 -11.73
CA SER A 204 15.95 5.69 -11.68
C SER A 204 16.55 6.69 -10.67
N THR A 205 15.85 7.77 -10.42
CA THR A 205 16.25 8.83 -9.45
C THR A 205 15.05 9.63 -8.99
N GLY A 206 15.05 10.03 -7.71
CA GLY A 206 14.04 10.92 -7.16
C GLY A 206 12.87 10.20 -6.53
N ALA A 207 11.69 10.79 -6.59
CA ALA A 207 10.47 10.23 -6.04
C ALA A 207 9.72 9.41 -7.09
N ALA A 208 9.18 8.26 -6.70
CA ALA A 208 8.26 7.51 -7.57
C ALA A 208 6.93 8.26 -7.75
N LEU A 209 6.51 8.97 -6.71
CA LEU A 209 5.21 9.62 -6.66
C LEU A 209 5.31 10.99 -5.98
N THR A 210 4.80 12.01 -6.64
CA THR A 210 4.80 13.40 -6.14
C THR A 210 3.43 14.05 -6.29
N GLY A 211 3.17 15.11 -5.51
CA GLY A 211 1.94 15.89 -5.59
C GLY A 211 1.84 16.88 -4.44
N THR A 212 1.23 18.05 -4.69
CA THR A 212 1.06 19.06 -3.64
C THR A 212 -0.22 18.79 -2.87
N ASN A 213 -0.09 18.21 -1.66
CA ASN A 213 -1.22 17.90 -0.76
C ASN A 213 -2.29 17.00 -1.43
N ARG A 214 -1.84 15.97 -2.14
CA ARG A 214 -2.73 15.07 -2.88
C ARG A 214 -2.81 13.70 -2.23
N THR A 215 -4.03 13.22 -2.07
CA THR A 215 -4.32 11.89 -1.55
C THR A 215 -4.09 10.84 -2.62
N ILE A 216 -3.42 9.76 -2.23
CA ILE A 216 -3.27 8.55 -3.05
C ILE A 216 -3.90 7.35 -2.34
N LYS A 217 -4.61 6.53 -3.10
CA LYS A 217 -5.09 5.22 -2.67
C LYS A 217 -4.37 4.13 -3.47
N PHE A 218 -3.86 3.13 -2.76
CA PHE A 218 -3.35 1.89 -3.33
C PHE A 218 -4.35 0.77 -3.06
N ASP A 219 -4.83 0.10 -4.11
CA ASP A 219 -5.90 -0.89 -4.01
C ASP A 219 -5.58 -2.17 -4.79
N GLY A 220 -6.53 -3.11 -4.77
CA GLY A 220 -6.49 -4.37 -5.52
C GLY A 220 -6.12 -5.59 -4.67
N SER A 221 -6.23 -6.75 -5.31
CA SER A 221 -5.87 -8.05 -4.71
C SER A 221 -4.42 -8.47 -5.01
N GLY A 222 -3.79 -7.86 -6.02
CA GLY A 222 -2.37 -8.00 -6.30
C GLY A 222 -1.52 -7.11 -5.38
N ASN A 223 -0.22 -7.20 -5.53
CA ASN A 223 0.72 -6.44 -4.73
C ASN A 223 1.15 -5.14 -5.43
N ILE A 224 1.48 -4.13 -4.64
CA ILE A 224 2.11 -2.90 -5.12
C ILE A 224 3.39 -2.70 -4.34
N THR A 225 4.50 -2.48 -5.03
CA THR A 225 5.79 -2.15 -4.42
C THR A 225 6.20 -0.75 -4.85
N VAL A 226 6.51 0.11 -3.91
CA VAL A 226 7.03 1.45 -4.14
C VAL A 226 8.45 1.49 -3.60
N ASN A 227 9.42 1.48 -4.50
CA ASN A 227 10.84 1.42 -4.16
C ASN A 227 11.45 2.79 -3.86
N ASP A 228 10.81 3.86 -4.34
CA ASP A 228 11.29 5.23 -4.21
C ASP A 228 10.33 6.10 -3.41
N PRO A 229 10.77 7.28 -2.93
CA PRO A 229 9.97 8.11 -2.05
C PRO A 229 8.60 8.54 -2.62
N ILE A 230 7.61 8.58 -1.72
CA ILE A 230 6.33 9.27 -1.91
C ILE A 230 6.45 10.66 -1.29
N THR A 231 6.21 11.72 -2.09
CA THR A 231 6.40 13.13 -1.71
C THR A 231 5.13 13.95 -1.97
N THR A 232 4.03 13.57 -1.35
CA THR A 232 2.70 14.15 -1.59
C THR A 232 2.31 15.28 -0.64
N GLY A 233 3.27 15.84 0.13
CA GLY A 233 2.98 16.88 1.11
C GLY A 233 2.03 16.38 2.20
N SER A 234 0.99 17.13 2.55
CA SER A 234 -0.03 16.71 3.54
C SER A 234 -1.09 15.74 2.97
N GLY A 235 -0.88 15.21 1.78
CA GLY A 235 -1.76 14.20 1.19
C GLY A 235 -1.77 12.90 1.98
N VAL A 236 -2.96 12.28 2.06
CA VAL A 236 -3.18 11.01 2.78
C VAL A 236 -2.78 9.83 1.92
N VAL A 237 -2.15 8.84 2.52
CA VAL A 237 -1.89 7.53 1.88
C VAL A 237 -2.90 6.51 2.40
N ASN A 238 -3.77 6.02 1.53
CA ASN A 238 -4.76 5.00 1.86
C ASN A 238 -4.36 3.66 1.25
N LYS A 239 -4.36 2.59 2.05
CA LYS A 239 -4.24 1.22 1.58
C LYS A 239 -5.58 0.52 1.68
N GLY A 240 -6.19 0.25 0.53
CA GLY A 240 -7.36 -0.62 0.35
C GLY A 240 -6.95 -1.99 -0.20
N GLY A 241 -7.94 -2.80 -0.57
CA GLY A 241 -7.75 -4.09 -1.21
C GLY A 241 -6.96 -5.12 -0.39
N SER A 242 -7.01 -6.36 -0.83
CA SER A 242 -6.48 -7.48 -0.05
C SER A 242 -4.97 -7.73 -0.22
N GLY A 243 -4.34 -7.12 -1.22
CA GLY A 243 -2.92 -7.28 -1.52
C GLY A 243 -1.98 -6.60 -0.52
N THR A 244 -0.69 -6.69 -0.78
CA THR A 244 0.36 -6.03 0.00
C THR A 244 0.82 -4.76 -0.69
N LEU A 245 0.88 -3.65 0.05
CA LEU A 245 1.63 -2.46 -0.32
C LEU A 245 2.98 -2.49 0.40
N THR A 246 4.07 -2.55 -0.36
CA THR A 246 5.44 -2.47 0.18
C THR A 246 5.98 -1.07 -0.03
N LEU A 247 6.41 -0.41 1.06
CA LEU A 247 7.01 0.92 1.08
C LEU A 247 8.44 0.79 1.62
N SER A 248 9.42 0.71 0.74
CA SER A 248 10.81 0.45 1.11
C SER A 248 11.65 1.72 1.26
N ALA A 249 11.18 2.83 0.70
CA ALA A 249 11.88 4.11 0.72
C ALA A 249 11.55 4.98 1.95
N ALA A 250 12.38 5.99 2.15
CA ALA A 250 12.11 7.08 3.09
C ALA A 250 11.06 8.03 2.50
N ASN A 251 9.81 7.90 2.92
CA ASN A 251 8.71 8.76 2.49
C ASN A 251 8.71 10.08 3.27
N THR A 252 8.29 11.16 2.60
CA THR A 252 8.31 12.52 3.19
C THR A 252 6.93 13.18 3.26
N TYR A 253 5.87 12.44 2.95
CA TYR A 253 4.52 12.96 3.13
C TYR A 253 4.20 13.14 4.63
N THR A 254 3.43 14.18 4.93
CA THR A 254 3.04 14.55 6.31
C THR A 254 1.58 14.22 6.62
N GLY A 255 0.85 13.70 5.64
CA GLY A 255 -0.54 13.25 5.81
C GLY A 255 -0.62 11.89 6.49
N ALA A 256 -1.82 11.51 6.94
CA ALA A 256 -2.06 10.23 7.60
C ALA A 256 -1.86 9.04 6.66
N THR A 257 -1.50 7.88 7.25
CA THR A 257 -1.53 6.58 6.58
C THR A 257 -2.69 5.75 7.12
N ASN A 258 -3.64 5.37 6.25
CA ASN A 258 -4.79 4.55 6.62
C ASN A 258 -4.67 3.16 5.99
N ILE A 259 -4.52 2.14 6.80
CA ILE A 259 -4.49 0.74 6.37
C ILE A 259 -5.86 0.13 6.62
N THR A 260 -6.72 0.14 5.61
CA THR A 260 -8.12 -0.28 5.74
C THR A 260 -8.30 -1.77 5.47
N MET A 261 -7.43 -2.37 4.64
CA MET A 261 -7.46 -3.79 4.30
C MET A 261 -6.09 -4.27 3.84
N GLY A 262 -5.84 -5.59 3.91
CA GLY A 262 -4.60 -6.21 3.42
C GLY A 262 -3.40 -5.92 4.31
N TYR A 263 -2.28 -5.71 3.67
CA TYR A 263 -1.00 -5.49 4.35
C TYR A 263 -0.32 -4.21 3.86
N VAL A 264 0.29 -3.47 4.79
CA VAL A 264 1.38 -2.53 4.47
C VAL A 264 2.67 -3.11 5.04
N ALA A 265 3.70 -3.21 4.22
CA ALA A 265 5.01 -3.68 4.64
C ALA A 265 6.03 -2.54 4.52
N ILE A 266 6.76 -2.28 5.60
CA ILE A 266 7.81 -1.26 5.65
C ILE A 266 9.14 -1.87 6.07
N SER A 267 10.22 -1.34 5.51
CA SER A 267 11.60 -1.64 5.88
C SER A 267 12.45 -0.38 6.06
N ASN A 268 11.83 0.79 6.07
CA ASN A 268 12.44 2.08 6.33
C ASN A 268 11.73 2.77 7.50
N ALA A 269 12.48 3.47 8.34
CA ALA A 269 11.97 4.14 9.55
C ALA A 269 10.84 5.15 9.25
N THR A 270 10.90 5.81 8.10
CA THR A 270 9.87 6.74 7.61
C THR A 270 9.04 6.16 6.48
N GLY A 271 8.94 4.83 6.41
CA GLY A 271 8.11 4.15 5.41
C GLY A 271 6.63 4.57 5.42
N LEU A 272 6.12 5.02 6.57
CA LEU A 272 4.76 5.52 6.76
C LEU A 272 4.62 7.05 6.60
N GLY A 273 5.66 7.74 6.13
CA GLY A 273 5.73 9.20 6.08
C GLY A 273 6.51 9.80 7.23
N THR A 274 6.29 11.09 7.51
CA THR A 274 6.86 11.78 8.67
C THR A 274 5.98 11.57 9.91
N THR A 275 6.51 11.89 11.08
CA THR A 275 5.76 11.79 12.35
C THR A 275 4.63 12.82 12.52
N ASP A 276 4.45 13.73 11.55
CA ASP A 276 3.34 14.71 11.55
C ASP A 276 2.00 14.03 11.21
N GLY A 277 2.03 12.95 10.39
CA GLY A 277 0.90 12.09 10.11
C GLY A 277 0.74 11.02 11.19
N ALA A 278 -0.45 10.48 11.36
CA ALA A 278 -0.67 9.31 12.20
C ALA A 278 -1.12 8.13 11.35
N THR A 279 -0.73 6.92 11.75
CA THR A 279 -1.17 5.71 11.07
C THR A 279 -2.38 5.09 11.77
N THR A 280 -3.37 4.67 10.99
CA THR A 280 -4.50 3.87 11.50
C THR A 280 -4.49 2.50 10.84
N VAL A 281 -4.47 1.44 11.65
CA VAL A 281 -4.65 0.06 11.20
C VAL A 281 -6.07 -0.37 11.55
N ALA A 282 -6.88 -0.61 10.52
CA ALA A 282 -8.26 -1.08 10.71
C ALA A 282 -8.30 -2.56 11.10
N SER A 283 -9.42 -2.99 11.66
CA SER A 283 -9.64 -4.41 11.99
C SER A 283 -9.53 -5.27 10.71
N GLY A 284 -8.74 -6.34 10.79
CA GLY A 284 -8.46 -7.21 9.64
C GLY A 284 -7.38 -6.70 8.67
N ALA A 285 -6.73 -5.58 8.97
CA ALA A 285 -5.54 -5.09 8.28
C ALA A 285 -4.28 -5.31 9.13
N THR A 286 -3.10 -5.30 8.53
CA THR A 286 -1.82 -5.51 9.24
C THR A 286 -0.73 -4.58 8.73
N LEU A 287 -0.02 -3.93 9.65
CA LEU A 287 1.27 -3.29 9.40
C LEU A 287 2.39 -4.29 9.65
N LYS A 288 3.18 -4.61 8.63
CA LYS A 288 4.39 -5.45 8.72
C LYS A 288 5.64 -4.58 8.83
N ILE A 289 6.48 -4.87 9.79
CA ILE A 289 7.73 -4.12 10.05
C ILE A 289 8.91 -5.10 9.99
N SER A 290 9.94 -4.71 9.24
CA SER A 290 11.17 -5.48 9.10
C SER A 290 12.37 -4.53 8.89
N GLY A 291 13.60 -5.08 8.86
CA GLY A 291 14.79 -4.31 8.47
C GLY A 291 15.60 -3.73 9.62
N GLY A 292 15.26 -4.00 10.87
CA GLY A 292 16.00 -3.47 12.03
C GLY A 292 15.79 -1.97 12.21
N ILE A 293 14.57 -1.50 11.99
CA ILE A 293 14.23 -0.08 11.98
C ILE A 293 13.57 0.37 13.28
N THR A 294 13.64 1.68 13.54
CA THR A 294 12.87 2.35 14.58
C THR A 294 11.76 3.17 13.94
N VAL A 295 10.49 2.80 14.23
CA VAL A 295 9.31 3.53 13.76
C VAL A 295 8.83 4.45 14.86
N ALA A 296 8.81 5.76 14.59
CA ALA A 296 8.47 6.80 15.57
C ALA A 296 7.06 7.39 15.37
N GLU A 297 6.35 6.98 14.35
CA GLU A 297 5.03 7.51 14.01
C GLU A 297 3.96 6.99 14.99
N ALA A 298 3.05 7.87 15.41
CA ALA A 298 1.92 7.50 16.26
C ALA A 298 0.94 6.60 15.49
N ILE A 299 0.39 5.58 16.18
CA ILE A 299 -0.48 4.59 15.55
C ILE A 299 -1.72 4.27 16.38
N THR A 300 -2.84 4.11 15.68
CA THR A 300 -4.07 3.54 16.26
C THR A 300 -4.25 2.11 15.73
N LEU A 301 -4.37 1.14 16.64
CA LEU A 301 -4.54 -0.26 16.31
C LEU A 301 -5.98 -0.72 16.54
N ASN A 302 -6.50 -1.51 15.57
CA ASN A 302 -7.78 -2.16 15.71
C ASN A 302 -7.69 -3.63 15.30
N GLY A 303 -8.13 -4.51 16.19
CA GLY A 303 -8.28 -5.95 15.90
C GLY A 303 -6.99 -6.75 15.95
N VAL A 304 -7.11 -8.00 15.53
CA VAL A 304 -6.06 -9.02 15.61
C VAL A 304 -5.21 -9.10 14.33
N GLY A 305 -5.40 -8.15 13.41
CA GLY A 305 -4.76 -8.15 12.11
C GLY A 305 -5.39 -9.12 11.12
N ARG A 306 -4.89 -9.09 9.89
CA ARG A 306 -5.32 -9.99 8.82
C ARG A 306 -4.90 -11.42 9.13
N SER A 307 -5.82 -12.37 9.04
CA SER A 307 -5.58 -13.79 9.34
C SER A 307 -4.87 -13.99 10.70
N SER A 308 -5.20 -13.18 11.69
CA SER A 308 -4.60 -13.21 13.05
C SER A 308 -3.08 -13.00 13.08
N SER A 309 -2.51 -12.31 12.08
CA SER A 309 -1.08 -12.03 12.03
C SER A 309 -0.63 -10.84 12.89
N GLY A 310 -1.55 -10.23 13.64
CA GLY A 310 -1.31 -9.00 14.42
C GLY A 310 -1.69 -7.74 13.64
N ALA A 311 -2.24 -6.74 14.33
CA ALA A 311 -2.41 -5.40 13.77
C ALA A 311 -1.04 -4.78 13.45
N ILE A 312 -0.02 -5.05 14.31
CA ILE A 312 1.40 -4.92 13.96
C ILE A 312 2.02 -6.33 13.91
N ALA A 313 2.79 -6.61 12.86
CA ALA A 313 3.56 -7.82 12.69
C ALA A 313 5.04 -7.47 12.47
N PHE A 314 5.90 -7.78 13.43
CA PHE A 314 7.34 -7.75 13.24
C PHE A 314 7.77 -9.05 12.55
N THR A 315 8.30 -8.96 11.34
CA THR A 315 8.51 -10.15 10.50
C THR A 315 9.96 -10.59 10.39
N ALA A 316 10.92 -9.71 10.67
CA ALA A 316 12.35 -10.02 10.65
C ALA A 316 13.15 -8.94 11.38
N ASN A 317 14.38 -9.27 11.81
CA ASN A 317 15.34 -8.37 12.45
C ASN A 317 14.85 -7.80 13.80
N ASP A 318 15.71 -7.04 14.44
CA ASP A 318 15.44 -6.39 15.71
C ASP A 318 14.86 -5.00 15.45
N ASN A 319 13.54 -4.85 15.60
CA ASN A 319 12.87 -3.57 15.32
C ASN A 319 12.42 -2.90 16.63
N THR A 320 12.28 -1.59 16.57
CA THR A 320 11.75 -0.79 17.67
C THR A 320 10.51 -0.02 17.19
N TYR A 321 9.43 -0.09 17.98
CA TYR A 321 8.30 0.82 17.82
C TYR A 321 8.33 1.86 18.94
N SER A 322 8.59 3.13 18.58
CA SER A 322 8.75 4.22 19.55
C SER A 322 7.62 5.27 19.50
N GLY A 323 6.82 5.28 18.45
CA GLY A 323 5.64 6.14 18.33
C GLY A 323 4.50 5.71 19.25
N ALA A 324 3.71 6.64 19.78
CA ALA A 324 2.60 6.32 20.68
C ALA A 324 1.61 5.34 20.05
N ILE A 325 1.23 4.29 20.80
CA ILE A 325 0.25 3.28 20.38
C ILE A 325 -1.07 3.53 21.12
N THR A 326 -2.14 3.75 20.37
CA THR A 326 -3.49 3.85 20.88
C THR A 326 -4.30 2.63 20.46
N LEU A 327 -4.94 1.96 21.39
CA LEU A 327 -5.84 0.84 21.10
C LEU A 327 -7.26 1.37 20.86
N GLY A 328 -7.71 1.37 19.62
CA GLY A 328 -9.09 1.71 19.26
C GLY A 328 -10.07 0.55 19.51
N SER A 329 -9.56 -0.68 19.48
CA SER A 329 -10.28 -1.90 19.89
C SER A 329 -9.28 -2.93 20.43
N THR A 330 -9.76 -4.05 20.97
CA THR A 330 -8.91 -5.19 21.33
C THR A 330 -7.97 -5.53 20.20
N SER A 331 -6.67 -5.54 20.47
CA SER A 331 -5.64 -5.63 19.44
C SER A 331 -4.56 -6.66 19.76
N THR A 332 -3.89 -7.12 18.73
CA THR A 332 -2.76 -8.05 18.84
C THR A 332 -1.53 -7.49 18.13
N ILE A 333 -0.36 -7.67 18.74
CA ILE A 333 0.96 -7.46 18.15
C ILE A 333 1.65 -8.82 18.06
N VAL A 334 2.19 -9.16 16.90
CA VAL A 334 2.88 -10.45 16.68
C VAL A 334 4.31 -10.19 16.24
N SER A 335 5.26 -10.94 16.78
CA SER A 335 6.62 -11.04 16.25
C SER A 335 6.93 -12.47 15.84
N THR A 336 7.40 -12.65 14.62
CA THR A 336 7.82 -13.97 14.09
C THR A 336 9.33 -14.16 14.07
N GLY A 337 10.12 -13.12 14.41
CA GLY A 337 11.59 -13.22 14.45
C GLY A 337 12.24 -11.95 14.98
N GLY A 338 13.49 -12.12 15.48
CA GLY A 338 14.29 -11.04 16.06
C GLY A 338 13.85 -10.62 17.46
N ALA A 339 14.68 -9.82 18.14
CA ALA A 339 14.31 -9.14 19.36
C ALA A 339 13.53 -7.86 19.04
N GLN A 340 12.40 -7.66 19.70
CA GLN A 340 11.55 -6.47 19.44
C GLN A 340 11.53 -5.57 20.65
N THR A 341 11.52 -4.26 20.39
CA THR A 341 11.39 -3.24 21.44
C THR A 341 10.12 -2.43 21.21
N ILE A 342 9.27 -2.38 22.22
CA ILE A 342 8.15 -1.43 22.29
C ILE A 342 8.56 -0.37 23.31
N SER A 343 9.13 0.74 22.82
CA SER A 343 9.49 1.89 23.65
C SER A 343 8.39 2.96 23.68
N ALA A 344 7.34 2.73 22.93
CA ALA A 344 6.14 3.55 22.87
C ALA A 344 5.32 3.49 24.17
N THR A 345 4.60 4.55 24.49
CA THR A 345 3.46 4.46 25.40
C THR A 345 2.32 3.71 24.71
N VAL A 346 1.62 2.84 25.46
CA VAL A 346 0.47 2.09 24.97
C VAL A 346 -0.74 2.43 25.82
N ASN A 347 -1.80 2.97 25.22
CA ASN A 347 -3.02 3.42 25.92
C ASN A 347 -4.27 3.03 25.14
N GLY A 348 -5.48 3.20 25.69
CA GLY A 348 -6.71 3.14 24.92
C GLY A 348 -7.87 2.30 25.50
N GLY A 349 -7.79 1.86 26.76
CA GLY A 349 -8.92 1.20 27.45
C GLY A 349 -9.35 -0.16 26.89
N GLN A 350 -8.55 -0.74 25.98
CA GLN A 350 -8.83 -1.99 25.28
C GLN A 350 -7.84 -3.07 25.68
N ALA A 351 -8.12 -4.33 25.33
CA ALA A 351 -7.19 -5.42 25.58
C ALA A 351 -6.04 -5.44 24.55
N LEU A 352 -4.82 -5.71 25.02
CA LEU A 352 -3.67 -5.95 24.17
C LEU A 352 -3.09 -7.34 24.42
N THR A 353 -2.88 -8.09 23.33
CA THR A 353 -2.13 -9.33 23.33
C THR A 353 -0.85 -9.15 22.53
N ILE A 354 0.29 -9.53 23.08
CA ILE A 354 1.58 -9.59 22.36
C ILE A 354 2.08 -11.04 22.35
N THR A 355 2.40 -11.53 21.16
CA THR A 355 3.03 -12.83 20.97
C THR A 355 4.35 -12.65 20.22
N ALA A 356 5.46 -13.11 20.78
CA ALA A 356 6.77 -12.97 20.14
C ALA A 356 7.58 -14.27 20.18
N ASN A 357 8.22 -14.58 19.04
CA ASN A 357 9.15 -15.72 18.93
C ASN A 357 10.60 -15.35 19.33
N GLY A 358 10.88 -14.08 19.55
CA GLY A 358 12.16 -13.54 20.01
C GLY A 358 11.99 -12.78 21.32
N ASN A 359 13.09 -12.27 21.85
CA ASN A 359 13.06 -11.43 23.06
C ASN A 359 12.18 -10.21 22.84
N LEU A 360 11.42 -9.84 23.87
CA LEU A 360 10.58 -8.66 23.86
C LEU A 360 11.02 -7.69 24.97
N ILE A 361 11.27 -6.45 24.58
CA ILE A 361 11.56 -5.37 25.52
C ILE A 361 10.38 -4.39 25.49
N VAL A 362 9.75 -4.15 26.64
CA VAL A 362 8.72 -3.14 26.83
C VAL A 362 9.29 -2.05 27.73
N SER A 363 9.67 -0.93 27.12
CA SER A 363 10.28 0.20 27.83
C SER A 363 9.39 1.45 27.90
N GLY A 364 8.30 1.47 27.14
CA GLY A 364 7.25 2.49 27.26
C GLY A 364 6.16 2.08 28.26
N ALA A 365 5.56 3.05 28.94
CA ALA A 365 4.48 2.80 29.87
C ALA A 365 3.26 2.19 29.15
N VAL A 366 2.67 1.18 29.75
CA VAL A 366 1.44 0.52 29.29
C VAL A 366 0.30 0.89 30.23
N GLY A 367 -0.74 1.56 29.72
CA GLY A 367 -1.88 2.01 30.50
C GLY A 367 -1.72 3.35 31.23
N GLY A 368 -0.52 3.95 31.19
CA GLY A 368 -0.15 5.08 32.07
C GLY A 368 -0.99 6.36 31.97
N SER A 369 -1.80 6.53 30.93
CA SER A 369 -2.80 7.61 30.86
C SER A 369 -4.24 7.11 30.69
N THR A 370 -4.40 5.89 30.21
CA THR A 370 -5.68 5.18 30.10
C THR A 370 -5.39 3.70 30.21
N ASP A 371 -5.77 3.12 31.35
CA ASP A 371 -5.54 1.72 31.67
C ASP A 371 -6.08 0.81 30.56
N LEU A 372 -5.34 -0.23 30.22
CA LEU A 372 -5.84 -1.25 29.31
C LEU A 372 -6.89 -2.11 30.04
N SER A 373 -7.85 -2.65 29.29
CA SER A 373 -8.82 -3.59 29.91
C SER A 373 -8.16 -4.92 30.31
N SER A 374 -7.13 -5.35 29.59
CA SER A 374 -6.24 -6.46 29.95
C SER A 374 -4.95 -6.44 29.14
N TYR A 375 -3.92 -7.09 29.64
CA TYR A 375 -2.63 -7.19 28.96
C TYR A 375 -2.09 -8.62 29.04
N THR A 376 -1.84 -9.23 27.88
CA THR A 376 -1.29 -10.59 27.80
C THR A 376 -0.04 -10.58 26.94
N VAL A 377 1.06 -11.09 27.48
CA VAL A 377 2.33 -11.20 26.75
C VAL A 377 2.83 -12.63 26.80
N THR A 378 3.08 -13.19 25.63
CA THR A 378 3.64 -14.53 25.49
C THR A 378 4.89 -14.47 24.61
N THR A 379 6.01 -14.92 25.13
CA THR A 379 7.21 -15.21 24.33
C THR A 379 7.46 -16.71 24.26
N THR A 380 7.90 -17.20 23.10
CA THR A 380 8.06 -18.63 22.83
C THR A 380 9.53 -19.03 22.74
N GLY A 381 9.82 -20.33 22.77
CA GLY A 381 11.19 -20.86 22.77
C GLY A 381 11.94 -20.47 24.04
N SER A 382 13.17 -19.99 23.91
CA SER A 382 14.01 -19.48 25.02
C SER A 382 13.95 -17.95 25.17
N ALA A 383 12.96 -17.29 24.57
CA ALA A 383 12.86 -15.84 24.56
C ALA A 383 12.38 -15.28 25.91
N SER A 384 12.98 -14.17 26.32
CA SER A 384 12.64 -13.44 27.55
C SER A 384 11.74 -12.24 27.27
N GLN A 385 11.08 -11.78 28.32
CA GLN A 385 10.37 -10.49 28.38
C GLN A 385 11.11 -9.56 29.32
N THR A 386 11.42 -8.35 28.88
CA THR A 386 12.04 -7.32 29.74
C THR A 386 11.11 -6.13 29.88
N PHE A 387 10.77 -5.77 31.11
CA PHE A 387 9.94 -4.60 31.41
C PHE A 387 10.80 -3.50 32.04
N SER A 388 10.88 -2.35 31.37
CA SER A 388 11.56 -1.14 31.85
C SER A 388 10.58 -0.01 32.16
N ALA A 389 9.28 -0.28 32.11
CA ALA A 389 8.18 0.66 32.44
C ALA A 389 7.08 -0.06 33.23
N ASN A 390 6.18 0.71 33.84
CA ASN A 390 5.03 0.19 34.55
C ASN A 390 3.94 -0.31 33.60
N VAL A 391 3.11 -1.22 34.09
CA VAL A 391 1.94 -1.74 33.39
C VAL A 391 0.68 -1.53 34.23
N GLU A 392 -0.32 -0.84 33.67
CA GLU A 392 -1.56 -0.47 34.32
C GLU A 392 -2.76 -1.01 33.52
N THR A 393 -3.62 -1.80 34.18
CA THR A 393 -4.82 -2.37 33.58
C THR A 393 -5.99 -2.34 34.55
N THR A 394 -7.20 -2.29 34.01
CA THR A 394 -8.38 -2.52 34.84
C THR A 394 -8.60 -4.01 35.12
N GLY A 395 -8.27 -4.89 34.20
CA GLY A 395 -8.44 -6.34 34.32
C GLY A 395 -7.09 -7.08 34.33
N ASN A 396 -7.11 -8.34 33.97
CA ASN A 396 -5.97 -9.25 34.11
C ASN A 396 -4.74 -8.84 33.32
N GLN A 397 -3.58 -9.10 33.93
CA GLN A 397 -2.28 -9.12 33.27
C GLN A 397 -1.73 -10.56 33.29
N THR A 398 -1.21 -11.05 32.17
CA THR A 398 -0.64 -12.40 32.09
C THR A 398 0.68 -12.37 31.35
N TYR A 399 1.71 -12.95 31.98
CA TYR A 399 3.08 -12.97 31.47
C TYR A 399 3.59 -14.39 31.37
N THR A 400 3.84 -14.86 30.14
CA THR A 400 4.36 -16.21 29.86
C THR A 400 5.63 -16.10 29.04
N ALA A 401 6.77 -16.49 29.59
CA ALA A 401 8.08 -16.42 28.93
C ALA A 401 8.98 -17.57 29.33
N ALA A 402 9.25 -18.50 28.43
CA ALA A 402 10.14 -19.63 28.73
C ALA A 402 11.58 -19.19 29.05
N GLY A 403 12.03 -18.06 28.54
CA GLY A 403 13.31 -17.42 28.88
C GLY A 403 13.26 -16.53 30.13
N GLY A 404 12.09 -16.45 30.80
CA GLY A 404 11.87 -15.65 32.00
C GLY A 404 11.42 -14.22 31.74
N ILE A 405 10.91 -13.61 32.79
CA ILE A 405 10.46 -12.22 32.87
C ILE A 405 11.52 -11.46 33.67
N VAL A 406 11.99 -10.34 33.14
CA VAL A 406 13.05 -9.53 33.76
C VAL A 406 12.52 -8.10 33.98
N THR A 407 12.68 -7.55 35.17
CA THR A 407 12.44 -6.13 35.41
C THR A 407 13.76 -5.35 35.37
N SER A 408 13.75 -4.23 34.64
CA SER A 408 14.87 -3.29 34.62
C SER A 408 14.50 -2.02 35.40
N GLY A 409 14.97 -1.92 36.63
CA GLY A 409 14.59 -0.93 37.62
C GLY A 409 13.29 -1.33 38.38
N ALA A 410 12.90 -0.52 39.38
CA ALA A 410 11.69 -0.76 40.16
C ALA A 410 10.45 -0.67 39.27
N ARG A 411 9.55 -1.66 39.34
CA ARG A 411 8.36 -1.75 38.48
C ARG A 411 7.08 -1.99 39.28
N THR A 412 6.03 -1.34 38.80
CA THR A 412 4.66 -1.58 39.26
C THR A 412 3.86 -2.25 38.18
N PHE A 413 3.21 -3.35 38.53
CA PHE A 413 2.18 -4.01 37.75
C PHE A 413 0.87 -3.77 38.48
N ASP A 414 0.04 -2.86 37.96
CA ASP A 414 -1.20 -2.43 38.55
C ASP A 414 -2.39 -3.05 37.82
N SER A 415 -3.20 -3.83 38.54
CA SER A 415 -4.44 -4.39 38.04
C SER A 415 -5.58 -4.03 39.01
N SER A 416 -6.32 -2.95 38.68
CA SER A 416 -7.27 -2.34 39.60
C SER A 416 -8.47 -3.25 39.95
N SER A 417 -8.83 -4.22 39.11
CA SER A 417 -9.92 -5.18 39.38
C SER A 417 -9.65 -6.61 38.92
N GLY A 418 -8.47 -6.89 38.40
CA GLY A 418 -8.06 -8.20 37.91
C GLY A 418 -6.95 -8.83 38.78
N THR A 419 -6.21 -9.73 38.15
CA THR A 419 -5.08 -10.44 38.72
C THR A 419 -3.84 -10.29 37.81
N VAL A 420 -2.70 -10.04 38.43
CA VAL A 420 -1.39 -10.09 37.75
C VAL A 420 -0.85 -11.52 37.88
N ASN A 421 -0.78 -12.23 36.75
CA ASN A 421 -0.25 -13.59 36.70
C ASN A 421 1.16 -13.58 36.09
N PHE A 422 2.15 -14.02 36.89
CA PHE A 422 3.49 -14.35 36.42
C PHE A 422 3.57 -15.86 36.22
N ALA A 423 3.16 -16.32 35.03
CA ALA A 423 3.16 -17.74 34.65
C ALA A 423 4.57 -18.31 34.36
N SER A 424 5.60 -17.48 34.45
CA SER A 424 7.00 -17.84 34.23
C SER A 424 7.91 -17.14 35.24
N ALA A 425 9.15 -17.62 35.37
CA ALA A 425 10.10 -17.07 36.33
C ALA A 425 10.31 -15.55 36.17
N LEU A 426 10.29 -14.80 37.27
CA LEU A 426 10.51 -13.37 37.34
C LEU A 426 11.83 -13.07 38.09
N SER A 427 12.63 -12.17 37.51
CA SER A 427 13.91 -11.73 38.09
C SER A 427 14.20 -10.24 37.79
N GLY A 428 15.33 -9.70 38.26
CA GLY A 428 15.77 -8.36 37.84
C GLY A 428 16.49 -7.51 38.88
N ASN A 429 16.76 -8.00 40.06
CA ASN A 429 17.48 -7.32 41.17
C ASN A 429 16.90 -5.94 41.53
N ASN A 430 15.59 -5.77 41.42
CA ASN A 430 14.87 -4.51 41.65
C ASN A 430 13.61 -4.74 42.50
N ASN A 431 12.98 -3.66 42.94
CA ASN A 431 11.70 -3.73 43.61
C ASN A 431 10.58 -4.03 42.61
N VAL A 432 9.72 -4.98 42.95
CA VAL A 432 8.52 -5.30 42.18
C VAL A 432 7.31 -5.07 43.08
N THR A 433 6.40 -4.22 42.59
CA THR A 433 5.12 -3.95 43.26
C THR A 433 4.00 -4.50 42.37
N VAL A 434 3.10 -5.27 42.96
CA VAL A 434 1.81 -5.64 42.36
C VAL A 434 0.73 -4.89 43.11
N THR A 435 0.05 -3.99 42.45
CA THR A 435 -1.16 -3.33 42.96
C THR A 435 -2.36 -4.15 42.51
N GLY A 436 -3.09 -4.75 43.47
CA GLY A 436 -4.17 -5.71 43.22
C GLY A 436 -3.76 -7.15 43.55
N ASN A 437 -4.48 -8.12 42.98
CA ASN A 437 -4.22 -9.55 43.24
C ASN A 437 -3.06 -10.06 42.41
N ALA A 438 -2.33 -11.04 42.93
CA ALA A 438 -1.26 -11.70 42.24
C ALA A 438 -1.46 -13.23 42.15
N ASP A 439 -1.06 -13.84 41.04
CA ASP A 439 -0.96 -15.28 40.84
C ASP A 439 0.46 -15.59 40.38
N ILE A 440 1.24 -16.30 41.19
CA ILE A 440 2.66 -16.51 41.00
C ILE A 440 2.89 -18.01 40.73
N ASP A 441 2.90 -18.38 39.46
CA ASP A 441 3.14 -19.76 39.04
C ASP A 441 4.62 -19.99 38.70
N GLY A 442 5.38 -18.96 38.36
CA GLY A 442 6.81 -19.00 38.10
C GLY A 442 7.65 -18.57 39.29
N ALA A 443 8.83 -19.17 39.48
CA ALA A 443 9.72 -18.78 40.56
C ALA A 443 10.12 -17.31 40.48
N ILE A 444 10.13 -16.61 41.61
CA ILE A 444 10.62 -15.23 41.70
C ILE A 444 12.02 -15.30 42.35
N THR A 445 13.02 -14.83 41.61
CA THR A 445 14.43 -14.83 42.08
C THR A 445 15.07 -13.49 41.78
N ASP A 446 16.12 -13.17 42.53
CA ASP A 446 16.95 -11.96 42.28
C ASP A 446 16.14 -10.66 42.22
N ILE A 447 15.13 -10.50 43.04
CA ILE A 447 14.44 -9.22 43.26
C ILE A 447 14.83 -8.65 44.63
N ALA A 448 14.78 -7.32 44.76
CA ALA A 448 15.12 -6.67 46.03
C ALA A 448 13.90 -6.76 46.98
N VAL A 449 12.79 -6.14 46.64
CA VAL A 449 11.55 -6.15 47.40
C VAL A 449 10.41 -6.66 46.55
N LEU A 450 9.58 -7.55 47.10
CA LEU A 450 8.28 -7.90 46.54
C LEU A 450 7.17 -7.27 47.43
N SER A 451 6.28 -6.50 46.83
CA SER A 451 5.11 -5.94 47.50
C SER A 451 3.85 -6.28 46.72
N ILE A 452 2.89 -6.96 47.34
CA ILE A 452 1.59 -7.28 46.77
C ILE A 452 0.52 -6.67 47.69
N THR A 453 -0.35 -5.82 47.13
CA THR A 453 -1.34 -5.08 47.94
C THR A 453 -2.69 -5.84 48.11
N GLY A 454 -2.96 -6.82 47.23
CA GLY A 454 -4.15 -7.66 47.29
C GLY A 454 -3.82 -9.10 47.71
N THR A 455 -4.72 -10.03 47.40
CA THR A 455 -4.49 -11.46 47.68
C THR A 455 -3.40 -12.02 46.76
N ALA A 456 -2.56 -12.91 47.35
CA ALA A 456 -1.51 -13.60 46.61
C ALA A 456 -1.78 -15.10 46.59
N ASN A 457 -1.85 -15.71 45.37
CA ASN A 457 -1.76 -17.14 45.18
C ASN A 457 -0.32 -17.46 44.79
N ILE A 458 0.38 -18.24 45.57
CA ILE A 458 1.80 -18.53 45.39
C ILE A 458 1.98 -20.01 45.07
N GLY A 459 2.25 -20.32 43.80
CA GLY A 459 2.45 -21.67 43.29
C GLY A 459 3.93 -22.04 43.10
N ALA A 460 4.87 -21.10 43.34
CA ALA A 460 6.31 -21.33 43.16
C ALA A 460 7.15 -20.64 44.24
N ASP A 461 8.46 -20.96 44.28
CA ASP A 461 9.41 -20.41 45.24
C ASP A 461 9.62 -18.90 44.99
N ILE A 462 9.64 -18.13 46.09
CA ILE A 462 9.93 -16.70 46.07
C ILE A 462 11.19 -16.42 46.92
N THR A 463 12.18 -15.81 46.28
CA THR A 463 13.42 -15.39 46.95
C THR A 463 13.65 -13.90 46.66
N SER A 464 13.72 -13.07 47.69
CA SER A 464 14.10 -11.67 47.61
C SER A 464 15.29 -11.37 48.50
N SER A 465 16.11 -10.37 48.15
CA SER A 465 17.25 -9.94 48.96
C SER A 465 16.83 -9.07 50.15
N ASP A 466 15.60 -8.58 50.18
CA ASP A 466 15.05 -7.74 51.21
C ASP A 466 13.58 -8.16 51.49
N THR A 467 12.69 -7.24 51.86
CA THR A 467 11.38 -7.49 52.42
C THR A 467 10.38 -8.06 51.36
N GLN A 468 9.53 -9.01 51.84
CA GLN A 468 8.33 -9.45 51.14
C GLN A 468 7.11 -8.98 51.95
N THR A 469 6.14 -8.31 51.26
CA THR A 469 4.91 -7.82 51.89
C THR A 469 3.71 -8.33 51.10
N TYR A 470 2.75 -8.90 51.83
CA TYR A 470 1.51 -9.40 51.28
C TYR A 470 0.35 -8.72 52.02
N GLY A 471 -0.58 -8.11 51.25
CA GLY A 471 -1.76 -7.41 51.77
C GLY A 471 -2.91 -8.32 52.17
#